data_7afc06e67aa9e0417a7d20e10e10f809
#
_entry.id   7afc06e67aa9e0417a7d20e10e10f809
#
_cell.length_a   1.000
_cell.length_b   1.000
_cell.length_c   1.000
_cell.angle_alpha   90.00
_cell.angle_beta   90.00
_cell.angle_gamma   90.00
#
_symmetry.space_group_name_H-M   'P 1'
#
loop_
_entity.id
_entity.type
_entity.pdbx_description
1 polymer ?
#
loop_
_entity_poly.entity_id
_entity_poly.type
_entity_poly.pdbx_seq_one_letter_code
_entity_poly.pdbx_strand_id
1 'polypeptide(L)'
;MAIQFEFYKNPQPEKEGEEPSYHPRVVNFQHVTTQKLAREIHMATTFGKAEVEAMLMELSRCMGNHLREGERVHLDGIGYFQITLQTT
;
A
#
# COMPACT_ATOMS: atom_id res chain seq x y z
N MET A 1 -4.69 15.85 9.15
CA MET A 1 -4.58 14.44 8.85
C MET A 1 -5.92 13.77 9.08
N ALA A 2 -6.34 12.94 8.16
CA ALA A 2 -7.71 12.40 8.19
C ALA A 2 -7.74 10.88 8.10
N ILE A 3 -6.90 10.23 8.89
CA ILE A 3 -7.00 8.78 9.01
C ILE A 3 -8.20 8.45 9.89
N GLN A 4 -9.13 7.70 9.35
CA GLN A 4 -10.28 7.24 10.10
C GLN A 4 -10.04 5.79 10.49
N PHE A 5 -10.34 5.46 11.73
CA PHE A 5 -10.15 4.10 12.20
C PHE A 5 -11.23 3.73 13.20
N GLU A 6 -11.42 2.44 13.37
CA GLU A 6 -12.31 1.92 14.40
C GLU A 6 -11.62 0.73 15.07
N PHE A 7 -12.04 0.43 16.29
CA PHE A 7 -11.60 -0.78 16.96
C PHE A 7 -12.53 -1.91 16.62
N TYR A 8 -11.96 -3.07 16.31
CA TYR A 8 -12.79 -4.22 16.15
C TYR A 8 -12.33 -5.35 17.08
N LYS A 9 -13.31 -6.14 17.48
CA LYS A 9 -13.11 -7.20 18.45
C LYS A 9 -12.49 -8.40 17.77
N ASN A 10 -11.47 -8.96 18.40
CA ASN A 10 -10.89 -10.21 17.94
C ASN A 10 -11.93 -11.33 18.10
N PRO A 11 -12.38 -11.97 16.99
CA PRO A 11 -13.43 -12.98 17.07
C PRO A 11 -12.98 -14.30 17.68
N GLN A 12 -11.69 -14.52 17.88
CA GLN A 12 -11.16 -15.78 18.39
C GLN A 12 -10.24 -15.52 19.57
N PRO A 13 -10.77 -15.42 20.81
CA PRO A 13 -9.90 -15.30 21.97
C PRO A 13 -9.05 -16.54 22.09
N GLU A 14 -7.75 -16.37 22.34
CA GLU A 14 -6.81 -17.47 22.35
C GLU A 14 -7.02 -18.41 23.54
N LYS A 15 -7.58 -17.90 24.63
CA LYS A 15 -7.80 -18.69 25.83
C LYS A 15 -9.21 -18.50 26.34
N GLU A 16 -9.79 -19.58 26.81
CA GLU A 16 -11.09 -19.54 27.45
C GLU A 16 -10.99 -18.69 28.71
N GLY A 17 -11.93 -17.78 28.88
CA GLY A 17 -11.98 -16.90 30.04
C GLY A 17 -11.24 -15.58 29.89
N GLU A 18 -10.51 -15.38 28.81
CA GLU A 18 -9.86 -14.10 28.55
C GLU A 18 -10.86 -13.10 27.97
N GLU A 19 -10.65 -11.84 28.30
CA GLU A 19 -11.46 -10.78 27.69
C GLU A 19 -11.11 -10.63 26.21
N PRO A 20 -12.11 -10.33 25.35
CA PRO A 20 -11.82 -10.10 23.94
C PRO A 20 -10.87 -8.93 23.77
N SER A 21 -9.92 -9.09 22.88
CA SER A 21 -9.01 -8.00 22.54
C SER A 21 -9.59 -7.18 21.38
N TYR A 22 -9.25 -5.90 21.38
CA TYR A 22 -9.70 -4.96 20.34
C TYR A 22 -8.48 -4.44 19.60
N HIS A 23 -8.61 -4.31 18.29
CA HIS A 23 -7.55 -3.81 17.42
C HIS A 23 -8.03 -2.58 16.68
N PRO A 24 -7.19 -1.53 16.55
CA PRO A 24 -7.53 -0.43 15.67
C PRO A 24 -7.48 -0.89 14.22
N ARG A 25 -8.41 -0.42 13.42
CA ARG A 25 -8.49 -0.74 12.01
C ARG A 25 -8.84 0.53 11.24
N VAL A 26 -8.06 0.82 10.19
CA VAL A 26 -8.35 1.95 9.34
C VAL A 26 -9.60 1.66 8.52
N VAL A 27 -10.51 2.62 8.49
CA VAL A 27 -11.78 2.49 7.78
C VAL A 27 -11.98 3.70 6.87
N ASN A 28 -12.91 3.57 5.93
CA ASN A 28 -13.30 4.64 5.01
C ASN A 28 -12.12 5.15 4.18
N PHE A 29 -11.41 4.21 3.55
CA PHE A 29 -10.30 4.55 2.68
C PHE A 29 -10.78 5.37 1.49
N GLN A 30 -10.07 6.45 1.21
CA GLN A 30 -10.25 7.16 -0.04
C GLN A 30 -9.18 6.69 -1.00
N HIS A 31 -9.56 6.56 -2.27
CA HIS A 31 -8.65 6.06 -3.28
C HIS A 31 -7.97 7.20 -4.01
N VAL A 32 -6.65 7.15 -4.04
CA VAL A 32 -5.85 8.07 -4.85
C VAL A 32 -5.28 7.26 -6.01
N THR A 33 -5.62 7.65 -7.22
CA THR A 33 -5.22 6.92 -8.41
C THR A 33 -3.81 7.29 -8.85
N THR A 34 -3.23 6.45 -9.72
CA THR A 34 -1.96 6.76 -10.36
C THR A 34 -2.01 8.09 -11.10
N GLN A 35 -3.13 8.36 -11.75
CA GLN A 35 -3.31 9.61 -12.49
C GLN A 35 -3.28 10.83 -11.58
N LYS A 36 -3.87 10.72 -10.41
CA LYS A 36 -3.84 11.81 -9.45
C LYS A 36 -2.43 12.02 -8.91
N LEU A 37 -1.71 10.95 -8.59
CA LEU A 37 -0.32 11.05 -8.17
C LEU A 37 0.53 11.68 -9.27
N ALA A 38 0.34 11.26 -10.51
CA ALA A 38 1.07 11.82 -11.63
C ALA A 38 0.82 13.32 -11.78
N ARG A 39 -0.42 13.76 -11.58
CA ARG A 39 -0.76 15.17 -11.63
C ARG A 39 -0.05 15.95 -10.53
N GLU A 40 -0.05 15.42 -9.31
CA GLU A 40 0.62 16.07 -8.18
C GLU A 40 2.12 16.19 -8.43
N ILE A 41 2.74 15.15 -8.98
CA ILE A 41 4.16 15.18 -9.32
C ILE A 41 4.42 16.18 -10.45
N HIS A 42 3.56 16.20 -11.47
CA HIS A 42 3.67 17.17 -12.54
C HIS A 42 3.61 18.60 -12.02
N MET A 43 2.71 18.88 -11.08
CA MET A 43 2.58 20.21 -10.50
C MET A 43 3.77 20.62 -9.65
N ALA A 44 4.49 19.65 -9.11
CA ALA A 44 5.63 19.89 -8.20
C ALA A 44 6.98 19.87 -8.94
N THR A 45 7.01 19.49 -10.20
CA THR A 45 8.25 19.32 -10.96
C THR A 45 8.12 19.94 -12.34
N THR A 46 9.19 19.85 -13.13
CA THR A 46 9.18 20.32 -14.52
C THR A 46 8.78 19.22 -15.49
N PHE A 47 8.54 18.00 -15.00
CA PHE A 47 8.18 16.88 -15.88
C PHE A 47 6.74 17.03 -16.37
N GLY A 48 6.50 16.64 -17.62
CA GLY A 48 5.16 16.60 -18.18
C GLY A 48 4.32 15.50 -17.55
N LYS A 49 3.02 15.69 -17.50
CA LYS A 49 2.11 14.72 -16.91
C LYS A 49 2.23 13.34 -17.58
N ALA A 50 2.28 13.32 -18.92
CA ALA A 50 2.40 12.08 -19.66
C ALA A 50 3.72 11.36 -19.37
N GLU A 51 4.79 12.13 -19.19
CA GLU A 51 6.09 11.57 -18.84
C GLU A 51 6.05 10.92 -17.46
N VAL A 52 5.41 11.58 -16.50
CA VAL A 52 5.28 11.05 -15.15
C VAL A 52 4.45 9.77 -15.15
N GLU A 53 3.34 9.75 -15.87
CA GLU A 53 2.51 8.56 -15.99
C GLU A 53 3.31 7.40 -16.59
N ALA A 54 4.09 7.66 -17.63
CA ALA A 54 4.93 6.64 -18.25
C ALA A 54 5.98 6.11 -17.28
N MET A 55 6.60 6.99 -16.49
CA MET A 55 7.58 6.57 -15.49
C MET A 55 6.96 5.72 -14.40
N LEU A 56 5.76 6.05 -13.95
CA LEU A 56 5.08 5.25 -12.93
C LEU A 56 4.71 3.87 -13.47
N MET A 57 4.28 3.80 -14.72
CA MET A 57 4.00 2.51 -15.36
C MET A 57 5.27 1.66 -15.50
N GLU A 58 6.38 2.29 -15.88
CA GLU A 58 7.65 1.58 -15.97
C GLU A 58 8.14 1.10 -14.60
N LEU A 59 7.93 1.92 -13.57
CA LEU A 59 8.25 1.50 -12.21
C LEU A 59 7.47 0.24 -11.83
N SER A 60 6.18 0.24 -12.13
CA SER A 60 5.33 -0.92 -11.88
C SER A 60 5.83 -2.16 -12.61
N ARG A 61 6.21 -2.01 -13.87
CA ARG A 61 6.73 -3.12 -14.67
C ARG A 61 8.03 -3.67 -14.09
N CYS A 62 8.96 -2.78 -13.76
CA CYS A 62 10.25 -3.19 -13.20
C CYS A 62 10.08 -3.88 -11.86
N MET A 63 9.26 -3.30 -10.98
CA MET A 63 9.00 -3.89 -9.68
C MET A 63 8.34 -5.25 -9.82
N GLY A 64 7.36 -5.36 -10.70
CA GLY A 64 6.68 -6.62 -10.94
C GLY A 64 7.63 -7.73 -11.38
N ASN A 65 8.60 -7.40 -12.23
CA ASN A 65 9.58 -8.38 -12.67
C ASN A 65 10.43 -8.90 -11.49
N HIS A 66 10.90 -8.01 -10.64
CA HIS A 66 11.71 -8.40 -9.48
C HIS A 66 10.89 -9.18 -8.45
N LEU A 67 9.66 -8.74 -8.21
CA LEU A 67 8.79 -9.43 -7.26
C LEU A 67 8.47 -10.85 -7.73
N ARG A 68 8.28 -11.05 -9.03
CA ARG A 68 8.02 -12.39 -9.58
C ARG A 68 9.23 -13.31 -9.45
N GLU A 69 10.43 -12.74 -9.38
CA GLU A 69 11.63 -13.52 -9.14
C GLU A 69 11.86 -13.83 -7.66
N GLY A 70 10.93 -13.46 -6.81
CA GLY A 70 11.04 -13.70 -5.37
C GLY A 70 11.89 -12.68 -4.63
N GLU A 71 12.24 -11.60 -5.27
CA GLU A 71 13.07 -10.57 -4.67
C GLU A 71 12.21 -9.56 -3.91
N ARG A 72 12.81 -8.93 -2.91
CA ARG A 72 12.18 -7.84 -2.17
C ARG A 72 12.61 -6.52 -2.80
N VAL A 73 11.67 -5.64 -3.05
CA VAL A 73 11.94 -4.33 -3.63
C VAL A 73 11.81 -3.26 -2.55
N HIS A 74 12.81 -2.43 -2.43
CA HIS A 74 12.80 -1.31 -1.48
C HIS A 74 12.73 0.00 -2.26
N LEU A 75 11.70 0.79 -1.97
CA LEU A 75 11.59 2.15 -2.48
C LEU A 75 11.83 3.12 -1.33
N ASP A 76 12.85 3.96 -1.48
CA ASP A 76 13.21 4.93 -0.46
C ASP A 76 12.02 5.86 -0.17
N GLY A 77 11.74 6.06 1.10
CA GLY A 77 10.64 6.92 1.52
C GLY A 77 9.26 6.27 1.47
N ILE A 78 9.15 5.07 0.87
CA ILE A 78 7.86 4.38 0.75
C ILE A 78 7.85 3.09 1.58
N GLY A 79 8.80 2.19 1.33
CA GLY A 79 8.85 0.96 2.08
C GLY A 79 9.34 -0.23 1.25
N TYR A 80 9.06 -1.42 1.77
CA TYR A 80 9.46 -2.68 1.16
C TYR A 80 8.24 -3.38 0.59
N PHE A 81 8.45 -4.03 -0.57
CA PHE A 81 7.41 -4.80 -1.24
C PHE A 81 7.93 -6.21 -1.46
N GLN A 82 7.08 -7.19 -1.19
CA GLN A 82 7.40 -8.59 -1.42
C GLN A 82 6.13 -9.37 -1.67
N ILE A 83 6.26 -10.49 -2.37
CA ILE A 83 5.13 -11.39 -2.59
C ILE A 83 5.12 -12.42 -1.47
N THR A 84 3.96 -12.63 -0.88
CA THR A 84 3.75 -13.69 0.09
C THR A 84 2.76 -14.69 -0.48
N LEU A 85 2.97 -15.96 -0.12
CA LEU A 85 2.06 -17.02 -0.52
C LEU A 85 1.22 -17.43 0.67
N GLN A 86 -0.08 -17.53 0.43
CA GLN A 86 -1.02 -18.00 1.43
C GLN A 86 -1.49 -19.39 1.06
N THR A 87 -1.40 -20.30 2.03
CA THR A 87 -1.97 -21.64 1.87
C THR A 87 -3.28 -21.71 2.63
N THR A 88 -4.28 -22.32 2.02
CA THR A 88 -5.59 -22.53 2.65
C THR A 88 -5.71 -23.94 3.22
#